data_3aca8496f25f1f0c4ab02b8e8ca6f50e
#
_entry.id   3aca8496f25f1f0c4ab02b8e8ca6f50e
#
_cell.length_a   1.000
_cell.length_b   1.000
_cell.length_c   1.000
_cell.angle_alpha   90.00
_cell.angle_beta   90.00
_cell.angle_gamma   90.00
#
_symmetry.space_group_name_H-M   'P 1'
#
loop_
_entity.id
_entity.type
_entity.pdbx_description
1 polymer ?
#
loop_
_entity_poly.entity_id
_entity_poly.type
_entity_poly.pdbx_seq_one_letter_code
_entity_poly.pdbx_strand_id
1 'polypeptide(L)'
;HIGGDECPKARWKECPLCQRRMKENGLKNEEELQSYFMQRIEKWLNGHGRNIIGWDEILQGGISKTATVMSWRGSKGGIAAAKAGNTVIMAPNTHCYLDYRQTRQQEFEPLGQVKYLPMRQVYALDPYEQLTPDERKYILGVQGNLWTEYIPDFRQVKHMLLPRLAAIAETGWAYD
;
A
#
# COMPACT_ATOMS: atom_id res chain seq x y z
N HIS A 1 -1.88 10.89 4.18
CA HIS A 1 -1.05 9.91 3.45
C HIS A 1 0.23 10.57 2.97
N ILE A 2 1.39 9.96 3.17
CA ILE A 2 2.72 10.53 2.87
C ILE A 2 3.45 9.80 1.73
N GLY A 3 2.81 8.85 1.06
CA GLY A 3 3.44 8.05 -0.01
C GLY A 3 4.45 7.05 0.54
N GLY A 4 5.66 7.11 0.03
CA GLY A 4 6.79 6.25 0.41
C GLY A 4 7.12 5.17 -0.61
N ASP A 5 6.26 4.99 -1.60
CA ASP A 5 6.36 4.00 -2.65
C ASP A 5 7.39 4.39 -3.73
N GLU A 6 7.91 3.36 -4.39
CA GLU A 6 8.67 3.44 -5.65
C GLU A 6 9.75 4.54 -5.68
N CYS A 7 10.48 4.70 -4.57
CA CYS A 7 11.56 5.67 -4.46
C CYS A 7 12.92 5.00 -4.83
N PRO A 8 13.40 5.12 -6.08
CA PRO A 8 14.67 4.53 -6.49
C PRO A 8 15.84 5.18 -5.79
N LYS A 9 16.75 4.38 -5.26
CA LYS A 9 17.89 4.86 -4.46
C LYS A 9 19.18 5.11 -5.28
N ALA A 10 19.18 4.79 -6.57
CA ALA A 10 20.39 4.89 -7.39
C ALA A 10 21.07 6.27 -7.29
N ARG A 11 20.30 7.35 -7.46
CA ARG A 11 20.84 8.72 -7.36
C ARG A 11 21.29 9.09 -5.95
N TRP A 12 20.69 8.51 -4.90
CA TRP A 12 21.07 8.81 -3.52
C TRP A 12 22.42 8.23 -3.17
N LYS A 13 22.81 7.10 -3.77
CA LYS A 13 24.12 6.48 -3.60
C LYS A 13 25.25 7.35 -4.11
N GLU A 14 25.00 8.11 -5.17
CA GLU A 14 25.97 8.97 -5.81
C GLU A 14 25.90 10.45 -5.35
N CYS A 15 24.84 10.81 -4.63
CA CYS A 15 24.60 12.18 -4.22
C CYS A 15 25.43 12.55 -2.97
N PRO A 16 26.40 13.50 -3.09
CA PRO A 16 27.26 13.87 -1.95
C PRO A 16 26.48 14.40 -0.75
N LEU A 17 25.35 15.09 -0.98
CA LEU A 17 24.49 15.60 0.10
C LEU A 17 23.76 14.47 0.83
N CYS A 18 23.28 13.45 0.09
CA CYS A 18 22.65 12.27 0.68
C CYS A 18 23.65 11.48 1.53
N GLN A 19 24.83 11.21 0.98
CA GLN A 19 25.90 10.49 1.68
C GLN A 19 26.38 11.25 2.92
N ARG A 20 26.55 12.56 2.81
CA ARG A 20 26.87 13.41 3.99
C ARG A 20 25.78 13.32 5.05
N ARG A 21 24.48 13.43 4.66
CA ARG A 21 23.34 13.33 5.58
C ARG A 21 23.31 11.97 6.27
N MET A 22 23.57 10.91 5.55
CA MET A 22 23.66 9.57 6.13
C MET A 22 24.77 9.47 7.18
N LYS A 23 25.97 9.96 6.85
CA LYS A 23 27.11 9.97 7.78
C LYS A 23 26.82 10.79 9.05
N GLU A 24 26.27 12.00 8.89
CA GLU A 24 25.93 12.90 10.00
C GLU A 24 24.89 12.31 10.95
N ASN A 25 24.02 11.42 10.47
CA ASN A 25 22.94 10.81 11.26
C ASN A 25 23.18 9.33 11.57
N GLY A 26 24.36 8.78 11.25
CA GLY A 26 24.69 7.37 11.53
C GLY A 26 23.84 6.35 10.76
N LEU A 27 23.32 6.72 9.59
CA LEU A 27 22.47 5.87 8.77
C LEU A 27 23.34 4.93 7.93
N LYS A 28 22.94 3.66 7.83
CA LYS A 28 23.75 2.58 7.22
C LYS A 28 23.56 2.46 5.70
N ASN A 29 22.38 2.84 5.22
CA ASN A 29 21.99 2.69 3.81
C ASN A 29 20.90 3.72 3.43
N GLU A 30 20.53 3.73 2.15
CA GLU A 30 19.56 4.67 1.59
C GLU A 30 18.12 4.37 2.04
N GLU A 31 17.81 3.14 2.43
CA GLU A 31 16.53 2.78 3.06
C GLU A 31 16.39 3.44 4.42
N GLU A 32 17.45 3.47 5.22
CA GLU A 32 17.46 4.21 6.49
C GLU A 32 17.41 5.73 6.26
N LEU A 33 17.96 6.24 5.14
CA LEU A 33 17.81 7.65 4.77
C LEU A 33 16.35 7.99 4.44
N GLN A 34 15.64 7.12 3.72
CA GLN A 34 14.21 7.29 3.49
C GLN A 34 13.42 7.24 4.82
N SER A 35 13.70 6.27 5.66
CA SER A 35 13.09 6.16 7.00
C SER A 35 13.34 7.41 7.84
N TYR A 36 14.56 7.93 7.85
CA TYR A 36 14.90 9.18 8.53
C TYR A 36 14.05 10.36 8.03
N PHE A 37 13.85 10.47 6.72
CA PHE A 37 12.98 11.51 6.14
C PHE A 37 11.52 11.32 6.60
N MET A 38 10.99 10.09 6.51
CA MET A 38 9.62 9.76 6.93
C MET A 38 9.40 10.06 8.41
N GLN A 39 10.33 9.67 9.28
CA GLN A 39 10.25 9.92 10.72
C GLN A 39 10.26 11.42 11.06
N ARG A 40 10.98 12.24 10.30
CA ARG A 40 10.94 13.70 10.48
C ARG A 40 9.56 14.28 10.15
N ILE A 41 8.97 13.86 9.04
CA ILE A 41 7.61 14.26 8.65
C ILE A 41 6.59 13.77 9.67
N GLU A 42 6.70 12.52 10.09
CA GLU A 42 5.84 11.92 11.11
C GLU A 42 5.91 12.69 12.43
N LYS A 43 7.11 12.98 12.92
CA LYS A 43 7.28 13.75 14.16
C LYS A 43 6.59 15.11 14.09
N TRP A 44 6.71 15.78 12.95
CA TRP A 44 6.05 17.06 12.72
C TRP A 44 4.52 16.91 12.73
N LEU A 45 4.00 15.93 12.00
CA LEU A 45 2.54 15.66 11.94
C LEU A 45 1.98 15.23 13.28
N ASN A 46 2.68 14.37 14.02
CA ASN A 46 2.28 13.95 15.37
C ASN A 46 2.19 15.15 16.33
N GLY A 47 3.11 16.10 16.22
CA GLY A 47 3.06 17.36 16.97
C GLY A 47 1.83 18.24 16.64
N HIS A 48 1.16 17.97 15.52
CA HIS A 48 -0.08 18.60 15.09
C HIS A 48 -1.32 17.69 15.27
N GLY A 49 -1.21 16.62 16.05
CA GLY A 49 -2.30 15.69 16.32
C GLY A 49 -2.71 14.84 15.13
N ARG A 50 -1.79 14.53 14.22
CA ARG A 50 -2.03 13.68 13.05
C ARG A 50 -1.04 12.53 13.00
N ASN A 51 -1.52 11.31 12.70
CA ASN A 51 -0.71 10.17 12.38
C ASN A 51 -0.50 10.05 10.86
N ILE A 52 0.58 9.39 10.46
CA ILE A 52 0.86 9.14 9.06
C ILE A 52 0.26 7.82 8.57
N ILE A 53 -0.03 7.79 7.26
CA ILE A 53 -0.25 6.55 6.50
C ILE A 53 0.77 6.57 5.35
N GLY A 54 1.44 5.46 5.10
CA GLY A 54 2.32 5.30 3.95
C GLY A 54 2.21 3.92 3.32
N TRP A 55 2.64 3.79 2.08
CA TRP A 55 2.74 2.52 1.40
C TRP A 55 3.75 1.62 2.11
N ASP A 56 3.68 0.30 1.90
CA ASP A 56 4.44 -0.67 2.69
C ASP A 56 5.97 -0.57 2.55
N GLU A 57 6.48 0.23 1.60
CA GLU A 57 7.91 0.59 1.52
C GLU A 57 8.41 1.37 2.74
N ILE A 58 7.53 2.05 3.46
CA ILE A 58 7.93 2.76 4.70
C ILE A 58 8.44 1.82 5.79
N LEU A 59 8.15 0.51 5.69
CA LEU A 59 8.71 -0.52 6.57
C LEU A 59 10.24 -0.65 6.44
N GLN A 60 10.78 -0.30 5.27
CA GLN A 60 12.21 -0.36 5.00
C GLN A 60 12.94 0.70 5.84
N GLY A 61 13.97 0.28 6.57
CA GLY A 61 14.70 1.17 7.48
C GLY A 61 14.00 1.50 8.81
N GLY A 62 12.81 0.96 9.03
CA GLY A 62 12.06 1.08 10.29
C GLY A 62 11.05 2.23 10.32
N ILE A 63 9.95 2.01 11.02
CA ILE A 63 8.86 2.98 11.25
C ILE A 63 8.49 3.05 12.73
N SER A 64 7.82 4.13 13.12
CA SER A 64 7.27 4.27 14.46
C SER A 64 5.99 3.44 14.65
N LYS A 65 5.55 3.28 15.90
CA LYS A 65 4.30 2.58 16.24
C LYS A 65 3.04 3.38 15.89
N THR A 66 3.16 4.67 15.64
CA THR A 66 2.03 5.54 15.29
C THR A 66 1.74 5.57 13.78
N ALA A 67 2.66 5.04 12.95
CA ALA A 67 2.48 4.95 11.51
C ALA A 67 1.50 3.82 11.13
N THR A 68 0.59 4.12 10.22
CA THR A 68 -0.27 3.13 9.56
C THR A 68 0.36 2.70 8.24
N VAL A 69 0.38 1.41 7.98
CA VAL A 69 0.94 0.83 6.75
C VAL A 69 -0.16 0.47 5.78
N MET A 70 -0.08 0.97 4.56
CA MET A 70 -0.94 0.55 3.44
C MET A 70 -0.20 -0.50 2.62
N SER A 71 -0.64 -1.77 2.74
CA SER A 71 0.02 -2.91 2.11
C SER A 71 -0.48 -3.11 0.67
N TRP A 72 0.36 -2.80 -0.33
CA TRP A 72 -0.01 -2.88 -1.74
C TRP A 72 0.80 -3.92 -2.54
N ARG A 73 2.04 -4.19 -2.17
CA ARG A 73 2.90 -5.21 -2.83
C ARG A 73 2.57 -6.64 -2.37
N GLY A 74 1.29 -7.00 -2.42
CA GLY A 74 0.74 -8.19 -1.80
C GLY A 74 0.49 -7.99 -0.30
N SER A 75 0.21 -9.08 0.43
CA SER A 75 -0.18 -9.03 1.86
C SER A 75 1.02 -9.02 2.83
N LYS A 76 2.22 -9.38 2.38
CA LYS A 76 3.38 -9.60 3.25
C LYS A 76 3.76 -8.37 4.09
N GLY A 77 3.72 -7.18 3.49
CA GLY A 77 4.02 -5.93 4.18
C GLY A 77 3.04 -5.67 5.32
N GLY A 78 1.75 -5.83 5.05
CA GLY A 78 0.69 -5.68 6.05
C GLY A 78 0.79 -6.69 7.17
N ILE A 79 1.03 -7.97 6.85
CA ILE A 79 1.24 -9.03 7.84
C ILE A 79 2.42 -8.67 8.76
N ALA A 80 3.54 -8.26 8.19
CA ALA A 80 4.73 -7.85 8.96
C ALA A 80 4.44 -6.64 9.86
N ALA A 81 3.72 -5.64 9.36
CA ALA A 81 3.34 -4.45 10.11
C ALA A 81 2.38 -4.79 11.27
N ALA A 82 1.34 -5.62 11.03
CA ALA A 82 0.41 -6.05 12.06
C ALA A 82 1.12 -6.83 13.18
N LYS A 83 1.99 -7.76 12.83
CA LYS A 83 2.83 -8.50 13.80
C LYS A 83 3.76 -7.59 14.59
N ALA A 84 4.21 -6.49 13.99
CA ALA A 84 5.00 -5.47 14.68
C ALA A 84 4.14 -4.51 15.53
N GLY A 85 2.80 -4.60 15.46
CA GLY A 85 1.86 -3.77 16.23
C GLY A 85 1.55 -2.42 15.58
N ASN A 86 1.79 -2.26 14.28
CA ASN A 86 1.35 -1.12 13.51
C ASN A 86 -0.04 -1.38 12.92
N THR A 87 -0.86 -0.35 12.84
CA THR A 87 -2.14 -0.43 12.12
C THR A 87 -1.92 -0.57 10.60
N VAL A 88 -2.83 -1.28 9.94
CA VAL A 88 -2.68 -1.66 8.53
C VAL A 88 -3.98 -1.44 7.76
N ILE A 89 -3.86 -0.96 6.54
CA ILE A 89 -4.90 -1.02 5.50
C ILE A 89 -4.43 -2.02 4.45
N MET A 90 -5.21 -3.07 4.20
CA MET A 90 -4.89 -4.09 3.21
C MET A 90 -5.38 -3.65 1.83
N ALA A 91 -4.45 -3.39 0.92
CA ALA A 91 -4.72 -2.99 -0.47
C ALA A 91 -3.86 -3.79 -1.46
N PRO A 92 -3.70 -5.13 -1.29
CA PRO A 92 -2.76 -5.90 -2.10
C PRO A 92 -3.12 -5.83 -3.58
N ASN A 93 -2.15 -5.49 -4.43
CA ASN A 93 -2.35 -5.35 -5.87
C ASN A 93 -2.82 -6.66 -6.54
N THR A 94 -2.62 -7.77 -5.89
CA THR A 94 -3.12 -9.09 -6.33
C THR A 94 -4.64 -9.26 -6.19
N HIS A 95 -5.30 -8.43 -5.38
CA HIS A 95 -6.73 -8.57 -5.05
C HIS A 95 -7.51 -7.25 -5.13
N CYS A 96 -6.84 -6.09 -4.98
CA CYS A 96 -7.49 -4.81 -4.74
C CYS A 96 -7.27 -3.76 -5.83
N TYR A 97 -6.47 -4.05 -6.88
CA TYR A 97 -6.19 -3.09 -7.95
C TYR A 97 -7.22 -3.20 -9.06
N LEU A 98 -8.23 -2.36 -9.00
CA LEU A 98 -9.39 -2.40 -9.88
C LEU A 98 -9.13 -1.74 -11.25
N ASP A 99 -7.98 -1.12 -11.45
CA ASP A 99 -7.47 -0.67 -12.76
C ASP A 99 -6.91 -1.83 -13.61
N TYR A 100 -6.76 -3.04 -13.03
CA TYR A 100 -6.42 -4.24 -13.80
C TYR A 100 -7.64 -4.76 -14.57
N ARG A 101 -7.40 -5.37 -15.74
CA ARG A 101 -8.46 -5.92 -16.60
C ARG A 101 -9.26 -7.01 -15.89
N GLN A 102 -10.56 -7.07 -16.17
CA GLN A 102 -11.45 -8.08 -15.57
C GLN A 102 -11.38 -9.43 -16.28
N THR A 103 -11.06 -9.41 -17.59
CA THR A 103 -10.97 -10.62 -18.41
C THR A 103 -9.60 -10.72 -19.10
N ARG A 104 -9.29 -11.90 -19.66
CA ARG A 104 -8.10 -12.11 -20.49
C ARG A 104 -8.37 -11.83 -21.98
N GLN A 105 -9.63 -11.62 -22.34
CA GLN A 105 -10.07 -11.35 -23.70
C GLN A 105 -9.92 -9.86 -23.98
N GLN A 106 -8.73 -9.48 -24.46
CA GLN A 106 -8.34 -8.07 -24.59
C GLN A 106 -9.23 -7.29 -25.56
N GLU A 107 -9.84 -7.97 -26.53
CA GLU A 107 -10.76 -7.38 -27.51
C GLU A 107 -12.07 -6.86 -26.90
N PHE A 108 -12.43 -7.34 -25.70
CA PHE A 108 -13.62 -6.89 -24.99
C PHE A 108 -13.31 -5.95 -23.82
N GLU A 109 -12.03 -5.68 -23.56
CA GLU A 109 -11.62 -4.79 -22.49
C GLU A 109 -11.23 -3.40 -23.04
N PRO A 110 -11.57 -2.33 -22.31
CA PRO A 110 -11.03 -1.03 -22.63
C PRO A 110 -9.51 -1.01 -22.40
N LEU A 111 -8.84 0.01 -22.93
CA LEU A 111 -7.42 0.23 -22.64
C LEU A 111 -7.22 0.32 -21.12
N GLY A 112 -6.26 -0.40 -20.60
CA GLY A 112 -5.98 -0.48 -19.16
C GLY A 112 -4.64 -1.14 -18.90
N GLN A 113 -4.33 -1.34 -17.64
CA GLN A 113 -3.15 -2.09 -17.22
C GLN A 113 -3.17 -3.51 -17.81
N VAL A 114 -1.98 -4.00 -18.19
CA VAL A 114 -1.84 -5.35 -18.80
C VAL A 114 -2.16 -6.51 -17.86
N LYS A 115 -2.22 -6.23 -16.56
CA LYS A 115 -2.52 -7.24 -15.55
C LYS A 115 -4.01 -7.57 -15.52
N TYR A 116 -4.31 -8.74 -14.99
CA TYR A 116 -5.66 -9.32 -14.94
C TYR A 116 -6.05 -9.63 -13.50
N LEU A 117 -7.23 -9.16 -13.11
CA LEU A 117 -7.81 -9.38 -11.79
C LEU A 117 -9.30 -9.74 -11.91
N PRO A 118 -9.65 -11.02 -11.97
CA PRO A 118 -11.04 -11.45 -12.06
C PRO A 118 -11.75 -11.34 -10.71
N MET A 119 -13.08 -11.26 -10.74
CA MET A 119 -13.96 -11.21 -9.57
C MET A 119 -13.62 -12.27 -8.51
N ARG A 120 -13.43 -13.53 -8.94
CA ARG A 120 -13.10 -14.64 -8.03
C ARG A 120 -11.82 -14.42 -7.23
N GLN A 121 -10.85 -13.70 -7.82
CA GLN A 121 -9.59 -13.40 -7.14
C GLN A 121 -9.75 -12.25 -6.14
N VAL A 122 -10.61 -11.28 -6.45
CA VAL A 122 -10.99 -10.24 -5.50
C VAL A 122 -11.66 -10.86 -4.27
N TYR A 123 -12.60 -11.78 -4.47
CA TYR A 123 -13.27 -12.51 -3.40
C TYR A 123 -12.35 -13.43 -2.57
N ALA A 124 -11.22 -13.85 -3.13
CA ALA A 124 -10.25 -14.67 -2.44
C ALA A 124 -9.36 -13.88 -1.45
N LEU A 125 -9.58 -12.58 -1.30
CA LEU A 125 -8.85 -11.75 -0.34
C LEU A 125 -9.17 -12.18 1.09
N ASP A 126 -8.16 -12.68 1.80
CA ASP A 126 -8.19 -12.82 3.25
C ASP A 126 -7.34 -11.70 3.88
N PRO A 127 -7.96 -10.66 4.46
CA PRO A 127 -7.23 -9.57 5.08
C PRO A 127 -6.51 -9.99 6.37
N TYR A 128 -6.82 -11.16 6.93
CA TYR A 128 -6.25 -11.69 8.17
C TYR A 128 -5.30 -12.87 7.95
N GLU A 129 -4.96 -13.17 6.71
CA GLU A 129 -4.04 -14.26 6.36
C GLU A 129 -2.80 -14.25 7.28
N GLN A 130 -2.48 -15.42 7.86
CA GLN A 130 -1.31 -15.64 8.74
C GLN A 130 -1.25 -14.75 9.99
N LEU A 131 -2.36 -14.13 10.40
CA LEU A 131 -2.45 -13.34 11.62
C LEU A 131 -3.20 -14.10 12.72
N THR A 132 -2.66 -14.06 13.92
CA THR A 132 -3.35 -14.53 15.12
C THR A 132 -4.55 -13.62 15.46
N PRO A 133 -5.54 -14.09 16.25
CA PRO A 133 -6.66 -13.25 16.67
C PRO A 133 -6.22 -11.92 17.31
N ASP A 134 -5.15 -11.92 18.10
CA ASP A 134 -4.63 -10.70 18.71
C ASP A 134 -3.98 -9.73 17.72
N GLU A 135 -3.42 -10.23 16.63
CA GLU A 135 -2.80 -9.42 15.59
C GLU A 135 -3.85 -8.82 14.63
N ARG A 136 -5.00 -9.47 14.45
CA ARG A 136 -6.08 -9.01 13.56
C ARG A 136 -6.62 -7.63 13.93
N LYS A 137 -6.57 -7.25 15.22
CA LYS A 137 -6.99 -5.91 15.69
C LYS A 137 -6.23 -4.75 15.06
N TYR A 138 -5.05 -5.02 14.50
CA TYR A 138 -4.26 -4.02 13.78
C TYR A 138 -4.71 -3.79 12.34
N ILE A 139 -5.52 -4.68 11.77
CA ILE A 139 -6.10 -4.49 10.43
C ILE A 139 -7.30 -3.54 10.55
N LEU A 140 -7.15 -2.33 10.03
CA LEU A 140 -8.22 -1.32 10.02
C LEU A 140 -9.28 -1.62 8.95
N GLY A 141 -8.91 -2.34 7.90
CA GLY A 141 -9.80 -2.69 6.81
C GLY A 141 -9.06 -2.93 5.49
N VAL A 142 -9.84 -2.95 4.42
CA VAL A 142 -9.38 -3.18 3.05
C VAL A 142 -9.65 -1.97 2.17
N GLN A 143 -8.86 -1.78 1.11
CA GLN A 143 -9.03 -0.69 0.14
C GLN A 143 -8.91 -1.21 -1.29
N GLY A 144 -9.88 -0.87 -2.14
CA GLY A 144 -9.78 -1.02 -3.58
C GLY A 144 -9.14 0.22 -4.21
N ASN A 145 -8.14 0.01 -5.04
CA ASN A 145 -7.44 1.07 -5.77
C ASN A 145 -7.90 1.11 -7.22
N LEU A 146 -8.17 2.30 -7.74
CA LEU A 146 -8.46 2.54 -9.15
C LEU A 146 -7.54 3.65 -9.68
N TRP A 147 -6.40 3.25 -10.23
CA TRP A 147 -5.45 4.18 -10.85
C TRP A 147 -5.95 4.58 -12.23
N THR A 148 -5.86 5.87 -12.55
CA THR A 148 -6.61 6.44 -13.69
C THR A 148 -5.78 6.73 -14.92
N GLU A 149 -4.56 6.18 -15.05
CA GLU A 149 -3.68 6.39 -16.21
C GLU A 149 -4.36 6.06 -17.56
N TYR A 150 -5.28 5.07 -17.53
CA TYR A 150 -5.99 4.59 -18.72
C TYR A 150 -7.51 4.79 -18.62
N ILE A 151 -8.00 5.61 -17.70
CA ILE A 151 -9.44 5.80 -17.44
C ILE A 151 -9.86 7.23 -17.83
N PRO A 152 -10.32 7.44 -19.07
CA PRO A 152 -10.61 8.76 -19.59
C PRO A 152 -11.96 9.34 -19.15
N ASP A 153 -12.91 8.49 -18.74
CA ASP A 153 -14.27 8.91 -18.43
C ASP A 153 -14.93 8.07 -17.33
N PHE A 154 -16.08 8.57 -16.83
CA PHE A 154 -16.82 7.92 -15.75
C PHE A 154 -17.47 6.59 -16.17
N ARG A 155 -17.74 6.35 -17.44
CA ARG A 155 -18.24 5.07 -17.92
C ARG A 155 -17.20 3.98 -17.71
N GLN A 156 -15.94 4.28 -18.02
CA GLN A 156 -14.85 3.35 -17.75
C GLN A 156 -14.58 3.17 -16.25
N VAL A 157 -14.71 4.23 -15.43
CA VAL A 157 -14.67 4.08 -13.96
C VAL A 157 -15.69 3.03 -13.50
N LYS A 158 -16.94 3.12 -13.93
CA LYS A 158 -17.98 2.15 -13.57
C LYS A 158 -17.64 0.73 -14.04
N HIS A 159 -17.16 0.59 -15.27
CA HIS A 159 -16.74 -0.70 -15.82
C HIS A 159 -15.63 -1.33 -14.98
N MET A 160 -14.61 -0.56 -14.63
CA MET A 160 -13.46 -1.08 -13.89
C MET A 160 -13.80 -1.38 -12.41
N LEU A 161 -14.65 -0.59 -11.79
CA LEU A 161 -15.04 -0.82 -10.40
C LEU A 161 -16.00 -2.00 -10.25
N LEU A 162 -17.03 -2.05 -11.07
CA LEU A 162 -18.12 -3.00 -10.88
C LEU A 162 -17.94 -4.27 -11.73
N PRO A 163 -18.28 -5.45 -11.17
CA PRO A 163 -18.84 -5.67 -9.82
C PRO A 163 -17.78 -5.84 -8.71
N ARG A 164 -16.48 -5.82 -9.02
CA ARG A 164 -15.37 -6.15 -8.12
C ARG A 164 -15.33 -5.33 -6.82
N LEU A 165 -15.74 -4.05 -6.88
CA LEU A 165 -15.80 -3.21 -5.68
C LEU A 165 -16.80 -3.74 -4.65
N ALA A 166 -17.89 -4.39 -5.10
CA ALA A 166 -18.85 -5.02 -4.19
C ALA A 166 -18.20 -6.17 -3.41
N ALA A 167 -17.33 -6.96 -4.04
CA ALA A 167 -16.59 -8.00 -3.34
C ALA A 167 -15.63 -7.45 -2.29
N ILE A 168 -14.93 -6.36 -2.60
CA ILE A 168 -14.06 -5.69 -1.62
C ILE A 168 -14.89 -5.14 -0.44
N ALA A 169 -16.05 -4.56 -0.73
CA ALA A 169 -16.94 -4.05 0.31
C ALA A 169 -17.46 -5.19 1.20
N GLU A 170 -17.85 -6.32 0.63
CA GLU A 170 -18.28 -7.51 1.39
C GLU A 170 -17.14 -8.01 2.29
N THR A 171 -15.93 -8.18 1.76
CA THR A 171 -14.75 -8.55 2.56
C THR A 171 -14.50 -7.56 3.70
N GLY A 172 -14.68 -6.26 3.48
CA GLY A 172 -14.43 -5.24 4.50
C GLY A 172 -15.50 -5.13 5.58
N TRP A 173 -16.74 -5.51 5.29
CA TRP A 173 -17.89 -5.28 6.18
C TRP A 173 -18.53 -6.56 6.74
N ALA A 174 -18.40 -7.68 6.08
CA ALA A 174 -19.04 -8.94 6.39
C ALA A 174 -18.06 -10.12 6.53
N TYR A 175 -16.78 -9.84 6.75
CA TYR A 175 -15.78 -10.87 6.96
C TYR A 175 -15.92 -11.46 8.36
N ASP A 176 -16.33 -12.74 8.43
CA ASP A 176 -16.47 -13.54 9.66
C ASP A 176 -15.21 -14.37 9.94
#